data_8c34a584c4b33daf40fcbf55aaacc785
#
_entry.id   8c34a584c4b33daf40fcbf55aaacc785
#
_cell.length_a   1.000
_cell.length_b   1.000
_cell.length_c   1.000
_cell.angle_alpha   90.00
_cell.angle_beta   90.00
_cell.angle_gamma   90.00
#
_symmetry.space_group_name_H-M   'P 1'
#
loop_
_entity.id
_entity.type
_entity.pdbx_description
1 polymer ?
#
loop_
_entity_poly.entity_id
_entity_poly.type
_entity_poly.pdbx_seq_one_letter_code
_entity_poly.pdbx_strand_id
1 'polypeptide(L)'
;MTQQGRSLRRILGVAGAVAGAALIASSLTTTTATAAPTAVSAAASELNGYRNVGYFVQWGVYARGYKVKQIDTSGTAANLTAINYSFGNIKNDTLKCFIANKAQGTGPTGSDGAGDAWADFGMGYSAADSVSGVADTWDQPLAGSFNQLKQLKAKHPNVKPIISLGGWTWSKNFSKAAATDASRKALVSSCIDLYIKGNLPVIDGRGGTGAAANVFDGIDIDWEWPGSPNGLEGNYVDTANDAKNFKALLKEFRTQLDAYGTTTGKHYTLSAFLPANTADIASGGWNDPEIFTYLDYGNIQGYDLWGAWDPTLTGHQGNLYKDPADPRPKKFDVDTAVNAYLNAGIKPAQLGLGLAAYGRGWQGATKSTPWGPATAAAPGTYEAGNEDYDKLKSLGTEYYDAAVGAAWRYDGSQWWSYDSPRTIAQKADYIVAKGLGGGMWWELSGNKDGSLVGTLATKLKAAKTGPVTTPTTPTTPPTTPPTTPPTTPPTTPPTTPPTACSAPAWSATAVYTGGAVVSYSGNEYTAKWWTQGNTPGSSDPWSLTKSCTTTTPTTPPTTPPTTPGANAWSAAAVYVAGATVTYGGLTYKASWWTQGDTPGTSPWGPWKVA
;
A
#
# COMPACT_ATOMS: atom_id res chain seq x y z
N MET A 1 9.45 2.58 75.14
CA MET A 1 10.18 1.49 75.85
C MET A 1 11.00 0.84 74.76
N THR A 2 12.23 1.28 74.68
CA THR A 2 13.51 0.55 74.99
C THR A 2 13.79 -0.61 74.05
N GLN A 3 14.78 -0.61 73.30
CA GLN A 3 16.25 -0.39 73.28
C GLN A 3 16.87 -1.48 72.42
N GLN A 4 17.74 -1.15 71.46
CA GLN A 4 19.21 -1.32 71.45
C GLN A 4 19.67 -2.79 71.25
N GLY A 5 20.67 -3.11 70.47
CA GLY A 5 21.91 -2.49 70.10
C GLY A 5 22.74 -3.40 69.18
N ARG A 6 23.64 -2.86 68.39
CA ARG A 6 25.11 -2.88 68.43
C ARG A 6 25.76 -4.28 68.39
N SER A 7 26.78 -4.59 67.60
CA SER A 7 28.10 -3.98 67.29
C SER A 7 28.86 -4.92 66.32
N LEU A 8 29.60 -4.45 65.33
CA LEU A 8 31.02 -4.05 65.24
C LEU A 8 32.09 -5.19 65.32
N ARG A 9 33.00 -5.11 64.33
CA ARG A 9 34.44 -5.43 64.29
C ARG A 9 34.84 -6.79 63.66
N ARG A 10 35.97 -6.96 62.94
CA ARG A 10 37.19 -6.22 62.54
C ARG A 10 37.92 -7.08 61.51
N ILE A 11 38.50 -6.60 60.44
CA ILE A 11 39.92 -6.22 60.15
C ILE A 11 40.98 -7.35 60.23
N LEU A 12 41.75 -7.45 59.15
CA LEU A 12 43.17 -7.69 58.90
C LEU A 12 43.35 -8.59 57.67
N GLY A 13 44.09 -8.28 56.61
CA GLY A 13 45.32 -7.54 56.46
C GLY A 13 46.48 -8.46 56.05
N VAL A 14 47.35 -8.01 55.17
CA VAL A 14 48.73 -8.44 54.83
C VAL A 14 48.86 -8.91 53.38
N ALA A 15 49.32 -8.10 52.43
CA ALA A 15 50.67 -7.63 52.10
C ALA A 15 51.54 -8.64 51.33
N GLY A 16 51.86 -8.29 50.08
CA GLY A 16 53.20 -8.12 49.63
C GLY A 16 53.81 -9.16 48.67
N ALA A 17 54.14 -8.73 47.50
CA ALA A 17 55.49 -8.83 46.94
C ALA A 17 55.58 -8.22 45.53
N VAL A 18 56.55 -7.36 45.41
CA VAL A 18 57.02 -6.68 44.19
C VAL A 18 58.04 -7.54 43.48
N ALA A 19 57.97 -7.66 42.17
CA ALA A 19 59.16 -7.93 41.34
C ALA A 19 58.93 -7.28 39.96
N GLY A 20 59.78 -6.30 39.64
CA GLY A 20 59.79 -5.61 38.37
C GLY A 20 60.60 -6.32 37.29
N ALA A 21 60.26 -6.06 36.04
CA ALA A 21 61.19 -6.16 34.91
C ALA A 21 60.68 -5.36 33.72
N ALA A 22 61.44 -4.38 33.34
CA ALA A 22 61.81 -3.85 32.03
C ALA A 22 60.78 -3.66 30.89
N LEU A 23 60.68 -2.41 30.50
CA LEU A 23 60.11 -1.89 29.27
C LEU A 23 60.80 -2.41 28.00
N ILE A 24 59.98 -2.88 27.03
CA ILE A 24 60.27 -2.78 25.61
C ILE A 24 59.06 -2.13 24.94
N ALA A 25 59.22 -0.92 24.45
CA ALA A 25 58.19 -0.20 23.68
C ALA A 25 58.17 -0.76 22.26
N SER A 26 57.08 -1.43 21.92
CA SER A 26 56.73 -1.72 20.53
C SER A 26 55.44 -0.96 20.20
N SER A 27 55.57 0.04 19.36
CA SER A 27 54.42 0.80 18.81
C SER A 27 53.62 -0.11 17.89
N LEU A 28 52.50 -0.66 18.40
CA LEU A 28 51.47 -1.27 17.60
C LEU A 28 50.41 -0.19 17.29
N THR A 29 50.40 0.25 16.04
CA THR A 29 49.29 0.99 15.45
C THR A 29 48.06 0.06 15.41
N THR A 30 47.15 0.22 16.34
CA THR A 30 45.82 -0.41 16.28
C THR A 30 44.97 0.32 15.28
N THR A 31 44.86 -0.23 14.08
CA THR A 31 43.75 0.06 13.17
C THR A 31 42.46 -0.49 13.78
N THR A 32 41.62 0.39 14.31
CA THR A 32 40.25 0.03 14.69
C THR A 32 39.49 -0.30 13.41
N ALA A 33 39.37 -1.58 13.08
CA ALA A 33 38.38 -2.05 12.15
C ALA A 33 37.00 -1.82 12.77
N THR A 34 36.26 -0.85 12.25
CA THR A 34 34.84 -0.73 12.49
C THR A 34 34.18 -2.00 11.96
N ALA A 35 33.71 -2.85 12.88
CA ALA A 35 32.91 -4.01 12.53
C ALA A 35 31.64 -3.49 11.83
N ALA A 36 31.43 -3.93 10.59
CA ALA A 36 30.14 -3.74 9.92
C ALA A 36 29.05 -4.33 10.79
N PRO A 37 27.86 -3.69 10.86
CA PRO A 37 26.75 -4.26 11.62
C PRO A 37 26.45 -5.64 11.05
N THR A 38 26.62 -6.67 11.88
CA THR A 38 26.17 -8.02 11.58
C THR A 38 24.67 -7.95 11.31
N ALA A 39 24.28 -8.26 10.08
CA ALA A 39 22.89 -8.48 9.74
C ALA A 39 22.33 -9.52 10.72
N VAL A 40 21.41 -9.10 11.58
CA VAL A 40 20.67 -10.00 12.46
C VAL A 40 19.94 -10.95 11.52
N SER A 41 20.38 -12.19 11.44
CA SER A 41 19.67 -13.26 10.76
C SER A 41 18.26 -13.29 11.35
N ALA A 42 17.27 -12.90 10.54
CA ALA A 42 15.89 -13.10 10.91
C ALA A 42 15.74 -14.60 11.20
N ALA A 43 15.32 -14.95 12.42
CA ALA A 43 15.00 -16.31 12.78
C ALA A 43 14.11 -16.88 11.65
N ALA A 44 14.47 -18.06 11.14
CA ALA A 44 13.74 -18.71 10.08
C ALA A 44 12.27 -18.74 10.51
N SER A 45 11.39 -18.06 9.78
CA SER A 45 9.98 -18.02 10.13
C SER A 45 9.44 -19.43 10.04
N GLU A 46 8.52 -19.79 10.93
CA GLU A 46 7.84 -21.10 10.90
C GLU A 46 7.16 -21.38 9.56
N LEU A 47 7.01 -20.34 8.70
CA LEU A 47 6.45 -20.37 7.36
C LEU A 47 7.52 -20.45 6.25
N ASN A 48 8.65 -21.08 6.50
CA ASN A 48 9.70 -21.28 5.50
C ASN A 48 10.21 -19.95 4.87
N GLY A 49 10.25 -18.87 5.65
CA GLY A 49 10.68 -17.54 5.21
C GLY A 49 9.57 -16.68 4.57
N TYR A 50 8.40 -17.23 4.32
CA TYR A 50 7.24 -16.47 3.84
C TYR A 50 6.59 -15.66 4.95
N ARG A 51 5.94 -14.56 4.57
CA ARG A 51 5.06 -13.77 5.43
C ARG A 51 3.60 -14.23 5.27
N ASN A 52 2.86 -14.15 6.37
CA ASN A 52 1.42 -14.28 6.40
C ASN A 52 0.92 -13.21 7.36
N VAL A 53 0.42 -12.10 6.81
CA VAL A 53 0.06 -10.88 7.52
C VAL A 53 -1.46 -10.80 7.63
N GLY A 54 -2.02 -10.53 8.81
CA GLY A 54 -3.45 -10.36 8.98
C GLY A 54 -3.81 -8.97 9.45
N TYR A 55 -4.80 -8.31 8.83
CA TYR A 55 -5.37 -7.10 9.38
C TYR A 55 -6.33 -7.41 10.53
N PHE A 56 -6.15 -6.70 11.65
CA PHE A 56 -7.08 -6.67 12.77
C PHE A 56 -7.70 -5.29 12.86
N VAL A 57 -9.02 -5.21 12.67
CA VAL A 57 -9.73 -3.93 12.65
C VAL A 57 -10.19 -3.54 14.05
N GLN A 58 -9.89 -2.31 14.51
CA GLN A 58 -10.22 -1.83 15.86
C GLN A 58 -11.73 -1.91 16.16
N TRP A 59 -12.57 -1.63 15.15
CA TRP A 59 -14.04 -1.69 15.28
C TRP A 59 -14.60 -3.13 15.31
N GLY A 60 -13.77 -4.14 15.03
CA GLY A 60 -14.16 -5.55 15.07
C GLY A 60 -14.60 -6.01 16.46
N VAL A 61 -14.18 -5.32 17.53
CA VAL A 61 -14.54 -5.64 18.92
C VAL A 61 -16.01 -5.37 19.26
N TYR A 62 -16.71 -4.56 18.45
CA TYR A 62 -18.13 -4.21 18.64
C TYR A 62 -19.07 -5.22 17.99
N ALA A 63 -19.77 -4.85 16.93
CA ALA A 63 -20.80 -5.66 16.29
C ALA A 63 -20.30 -7.03 15.80
N ARG A 64 -19.04 -7.14 15.36
CA ARG A 64 -18.43 -8.42 14.97
C ARG A 64 -18.06 -9.29 16.17
N GLY A 65 -17.89 -8.68 17.36
CA GLY A 65 -17.47 -9.38 18.59
C GLY A 65 -16.12 -10.07 18.45
N TYR A 66 -15.27 -9.61 17.52
CA TYR A 66 -13.96 -10.21 17.25
C TYR A 66 -12.89 -9.54 18.10
N LYS A 67 -12.31 -10.27 19.02
CA LYS A 67 -11.28 -9.81 19.95
C LYS A 67 -9.95 -10.48 19.67
N VAL A 68 -8.84 -9.86 20.05
CA VAL A 68 -7.48 -10.40 19.84
C VAL A 68 -7.32 -11.82 20.37
N LYS A 69 -8.00 -12.18 21.47
CA LYS A 69 -8.03 -13.55 21.99
C LYS A 69 -8.46 -14.59 20.97
N GLN A 70 -9.35 -14.25 20.04
CA GLN A 70 -9.83 -15.21 19.04
C GLN A 70 -8.73 -15.58 18.05
N ILE A 71 -7.77 -14.70 17.79
CA ILE A 71 -6.58 -15.02 16.99
C ILE A 71 -5.75 -16.13 17.66
N ASP A 72 -5.66 -16.11 19.00
CA ASP A 72 -4.98 -17.14 19.78
C ASP A 72 -5.78 -18.45 19.83
N THR A 73 -7.06 -18.37 20.22
CA THR A 73 -7.88 -19.56 20.48
C THR A 73 -8.29 -20.33 19.23
N SER A 74 -8.37 -19.67 18.07
CA SER A 74 -8.60 -20.32 16.76
C SER A 74 -7.33 -21.00 16.20
N GLY A 75 -6.17 -20.78 16.82
CA GLY A 75 -4.89 -21.23 16.25
C GLY A 75 -4.36 -20.35 15.12
N THR A 76 -5.05 -19.25 14.77
CA THR A 76 -4.63 -18.35 13.70
C THR A 76 -3.25 -17.74 13.99
N ALA A 77 -2.94 -17.41 15.25
CA ALA A 77 -1.65 -16.84 15.66
C ALA A 77 -0.44 -17.69 15.24
N ALA A 78 -0.55 -19.02 15.29
CA ALA A 78 0.50 -19.95 14.86
C ALA A 78 0.74 -19.94 13.33
N ASN A 79 -0.16 -19.34 12.57
CA ASN A 79 -0.11 -19.24 11.12
C ASN A 79 0.19 -17.81 10.62
N LEU A 80 0.34 -16.83 11.51
CA LEU A 80 0.68 -15.45 11.18
C LEU A 80 2.14 -15.11 11.47
N THR A 81 2.68 -14.16 10.73
CA THR A 81 3.99 -13.54 10.99
C THR A 81 3.86 -12.09 11.47
N ALA A 82 2.75 -11.44 11.14
CA ALA A 82 2.45 -10.09 11.58
C ALA A 82 0.93 -9.86 11.66
N ILE A 83 0.54 -8.89 12.47
CA ILE A 83 -0.82 -8.37 12.55
C ILE A 83 -0.74 -6.86 12.30
N ASN A 84 -1.36 -6.41 11.20
CA ASN A 84 -1.58 -5.00 10.93
C ASN A 84 -2.82 -4.55 11.70
N TYR A 85 -2.64 -3.69 12.71
CA TYR A 85 -3.74 -3.10 13.46
C TYR A 85 -4.29 -1.87 12.74
N SER A 86 -5.55 -1.85 12.39
CA SER A 86 -6.20 -0.82 11.58
C SER A 86 -7.17 0.02 12.41
N PHE A 87 -7.05 1.32 12.41
CA PHE A 87 -6.03 2.15 11.78
C PHE A 87 -5.56 3.25 12.73
N GLY A 88 -4.33 3.74 12.49
CA GLY A 88 -3.91 5.04 12.97
C GLY A 88 -4.32 6.14 11.99
N ASN A 89 -4.46 7.38 12.47
CA ASN A 89 -4.98 8.50 11.68
C ASN A 89 -4.10 9.74 11.79
N ILE A 90 -4.23 10.63 10.80
CA ILE A 90 -3.51 11.91 10.69
C ILE A 90 -4.48 13.05 10.92
N LYS A 91 -4.24 13.87 11.93
CA LYS A 91 -5.09 15.00 12.29
C LYS A 91 -4.97 16.15 11.28
N ASN A 92 -6.11 16.72 10.88
CA ASN A 92 -6.17 17.69 9.78
C ASN A 92 -5.46 19.03 10.12
N ASP A 93 -5.57 19.51 11.36
CA ASP A 93 -5.04 20.81 11.78
C ASP A 93 -3.53 20.77 12.07
N THR A 94 -3.04 19.66 12.61
CA THR A 94 -1.65 19.52 13.03
C THR A 94 -0.82 18.66 12.10
N LEU A 95 -1.46 17.88 11.21
CA LEU A 95 -0.84 16.90 10.30
C LEU A 95 0.04 15.89 11.04
N LYS A 96 -0.36 15.50 12.25
CA LYS A 96 0.32 14.55 13.14
C LYS A 96 -0.54 13.32 13.38
N CYS A 97 0.08 12.19 13.70
CA CYS A 97 -0.64 11.04 14.24
C CYS A 97 -1.37 11.39 15.54
N PHE A 98 -2.58 10.89 15.72
CA PHE A 98 -3.38 11.12 16.93
C PHE A 98 -4.29 9.92 17.23
N ILE A 99 -4.75 9.84 18.47
CA ILE A 99 -5.82 8.94 18.94
C ILE A 99 -6.86 9.78 19.68
N ALA A 100 -8.13 9.51 19.47
CA ALA A 100 -9.26 10.15 20.15
C ALA A 100 -10.21 9.10 20.72
N ASN A 101 -11.09 9.50 21.63
CA ASN A 101 -12.04 8.57 22.28
C ASN A 101 -13.37 8.40 21.55
N LYS A 102 -13.55 9.05 20.41
CA LYS A 102 -14.72 8.90 19.53
C LYS A 102 -14.46 9.46 18.15
N ALA A 103 -15.26 9.02 17.21
CA ALA A 103 -15.24 9.53 15.85
C ALA A 103 -15.36 11.05 15.79
N GLN A 104 -14.55 11.67 14.95
CA GLN A 104 -14.50 13.10 14.69
C GLN A 104 -15.15 13.35 13.34
N GLY A 105 -16.44 13.31 13.18
CA GLY A 105 -17.16 13.57 11.93
C GLY A 105 -16.68 12.76 10.71
N THR A 106 -17.57 12.40 9.85
CA THR A 106 -17.30 11.61 8.65
C THR A 106 -17.63 12.40 7.39
N GLY A 107 -17.05 12.02 6.27
CA GLY A 107 -17.32 12.59 4.95
C GLY A 107 -16.33 13.67 4.50
N PRO A 108 -16.54 14.25 3.29
CA PRO A 108 -15.58 15.12 2.64
C PRO A 108 -15.23 16.39 3.41
N THR A 109 -16.22 16.91 4.16
CA THR A 109 -16.05 18.11 5.02
C THR A 109 -15.89 17.73 6.49
N GLY A 110 -15.93 16.44 6.78
CA GLY A 110 -15.76 15.92 8.12
C GLY A 110 -14.38 16.25 8.64
N SER A 111 -14.25 16.19 9.95
CA SER A 111 -12.98 16.40 10.60
C SER A 111 -11.99 15.28 10.22
N ASP A 112 -11.00 15.15 10.99
CA ASP A 112 -9.83 14.32 10.80
C ASP A 112 -10.09 12.81 10.80
N GLY A 113 -11.33 12.39 10.62
CA GLY A 113 -11.74 11.01 10.72
C GLY A 113 -11.94 10.58 12.17
N ALA A 114 -11.87 9.30 12.39
CA ALA A 114 -12.09 8.71 13.70
C ALA A 114 -10.76 8.32 14.36
N GLY A 115 -10.76 8.41 15.65
CA GLY A 115 -9.95 7.56 16.49
C GLY A 115 -10.91 6.80 17.39
N ASP A 116 -10.48 5.71 17.98
CA ASP A 116 -11.25 4.94 18.95
C ASP A 116 -10.34 4.51 20.10
N ALA A 117 -9.99 5.48 20.93
CA ALA A 117 -9.16 5.23 22.10
C ALA A 117 -9.77 4.20 23.04
N TRP A 118 -11.10 4.06 23.04
CA TRP A 118 -11.77 3.05 23.86
C TRP A 118 -11.42 1.64 23.38
N ALA A 119 -11.59 1.34 22.08
CA ALA A 119 -11.19 0.04 21.52
C ALA A 119 -9.68 -0.18 21.57
N ASP A 120 -8.90 0.90 21.34
CA ASP A 120 -7.45 0.82 21.28
C ASP A 120 -6.82 0.49 22.64
N PHE A 121 -7.13 1.27 23.70
CA PHE A 121 -6.48 1.12 25.00
C PHE A 121 -7.37 1.42 26.22
N GLY A 122 -8.63 1.78 26.01
CA GLY A 122 -9.56 2.13 27.09
C GLY A 122 -10.39 0.95 27.61
N MET A 123 -10.88 0.07 26.72
CA MET A 123 -11.80 -1.04 27.03
C MET A 123 -11.12 -2.08 27.93
N GLY A 124 -11.67 -2.28 29.14
CA GLY A 124 -11.24 -3.36 30.02
C GLY A 124 -11.75 -4.72 29.54
N TYR A 125 -10.89 -5.72 29.52
CA TYR A 125 -11.24 -7.08 29.13
C TYR A 125 -11.45 -7.97 30.36
N SER A 126 -12.51 -8.79 30.35
CA SER A 126 -12.71 -9.85 31.34
C SER A 126 -11.65 -10.95 31.19
N ALA A 127 -11.50 -11.80 32.20
CA ALA A 127 -10.62 -12.97 32.08
C ALA A 127 -11.01 -13.90 30.93
N ALA A 128 -12.31 -13.99 30.62
CA ALA A 128 -12.81 -14.79 29.50
C ALA A 128 -12.40 -14.22 28.15
N ASP A 129 -12.23 -12.91 28.04
CA ASP A 129 -11.93 -12.19 26.78
C ASP A 129 -10.45 -11.83 26.64
N SER A 130 -9.67 -11.89 27.72
CA SER A 130 -8.24 -11.57 27.71
C SER A 130 -7.41 -12.74 27.17
N VAL A 131 -6.38 -12.43 26.38
CA VAL A 131 -5.43 -13.42 25.84
C VAL A 131 -4.72 -14.17 26.96
N SER A 132 -4.31 -13.46 28.03
CA SER A 132 -3.65 -14.06 29.18
C SER A 132 -4.59 -14.87 30.09
N GLY A 133 -5.91 -14.75 29.93
CA GLY A 133 -6.89 -15.33 30.84
C GLY A 133 -7.03 -14.57 32.17
N VAL A 134 -6.40 -13.40 32.31
CA VAL A 134 -6.49 -12.52 33.48
C VAL A 134 -7.29 -11.27 33.11
N ALA A 135 -8.24 -10.87 33.95
CA ALA A 135 -9.01 -9.65 33.71
C ALA A 135 -8.16 -8.39 33.87
N ASP A 136 -8.46 -7.36 33.05
CA ASP A 136 -7.87 -6.05 33.24
C ASP A 136 -8.32 -5.42 34.55
N THR A 137 -7.43 -4.67 35.22
CA THR A 137 -7.75 -3.88 36.41
C THR A 137 -8.19 -2.48 36.02
N TRP A 138 -8.95 -1.83 36.92
CA TRP A 138 -9.48 -0.50 36.64
C TRP A 138 -8.39 0.56 36.46
N ASP A 139 -7.30 0.46 37.22
CA ASP A 139 -6.24 1.46 37.36
C ASP A 139 -5.02 1.19 36.45
N GLN A 140 -5.02 0.10 35.65
CA GLN A 140 -3.91 -0.16 34.74
C GLN A 140 -3.85 0.88 33.60
N PRO A 141 -2.66 1.36 33.23
CA PRO A 141 -2.53 2.42 32.21
C PRO A 141 -2.81 1.95 30.79
N LEU A 142 -2.77 0.65 30.52
CA LEU A 142 -3.01 0.06 29.21
C LEU A 142 -4.04 -1.07 29.32
N ALA A 143 -5.14 -0.91 28.59
CA ALA A 143 -6.15 -1.95 28.35
C ALA A 143 -6.42 -2.08 26.85
N GLY A 144 -7.63 -2.43 26.46
CA GLY A 144 -8.05 -2.47 25.07
C GLY A 144 -7.27 -3.46 24.20
N SER A 145 -7.44 -3.31 22.91
CA SER A 145 -6.77 -4.17 21.91
C SER A 145 -5.24 -4.07 21.97
N PHE A 146 -4.68 -2.92 22.35
CA PHE A 146 -3.23 -2.75 22.48
C PHE A 146 -2.65 -3.63 23.60
N ASN A 147 -3.33 -3.70 24.77
CA ASN A 147 -2.93 -4.62 25.83
C ASN A 147 -3.05 -6.08 25.37
N GLN A 148 -4.11 -6.42 24.67
CA GLN A 148 -4.32 -7.78 24.18
C GLN A 148 -3.29 -8.17 23.10
N LEU A 149 -2.88 -7.25 22.20
CA LEU A 149 -1.78 -7.49 21.27
C LEU A 149 -0.43 -7.68 21.98
N LYS A 150 -0.18 -6.91 23.04
CA LYS A 150 1.02 -7.08 23.89
C LYS A 150 1.08 -8.47 24.55
N GLN A 151 -0.08 -8.94 25.04
CA GLN A 151 -0.22 -10.30 25.60
C GLN A 151 -0.08 -11.37 24.51
N LEU A 152 -0.69 -11.18 23.33
CA LEU A 152 -0.59 -12.10 22.21
C LEU A 152 0.87 -12.26 21.77
N LYS A 153 1.58 -11.15 21.61
CA LYS A 153 2.99 -11.13 21.24
C LYS A 153 3.88 -11.85 22.27
N ALA A 154 3.59 -11.71 23.56
CA ALA A 154 4.31 -12.44 24.60
C ALA A 154 4.09 -13.96 24.51
N LYS A 155 2.89 -14.39 24.11
CA LYS A 155 2.54 -15.80 23.91
C LYS A 155 3.02 -16.36 22.57
N HIS A 156 3.03 -15.52 21.53
CA HIS A 156 3.42 -15.84 20.15
C HIS A 156 4.51 -14.86 19.66
N PRO A 157 5.77 -15.00 20.08
CA PRO A 157 6.84 -14.02 19.83
C PRO A 157 7.23 -13.90 18.34
N ASN A 158 6.82 -14.84 17.50
CA ASN A 158 6.94 -14.78 16.05
C ASN A 158 5.94 -13.82 15.38
N VAL A 159 4.85 -13.44 16.06
CA VAL A 159 3.84 -12.52 15.53
C VAL A 159 4.21 -11.08 15.89
N LYS A 160 4.40 -10.24 14.89
CA LYS A 160 4.73 -8.82 15.04
C LYS A 160 3.49 -7.95 14.86
N PRO A 161 2.96 -7.30 15.91
CA PRO A 161 1.97 -6.25 15.73
C PRO A 161 2.59 -5.03 15.04
N ILE A 162 1.90 -4.52 14.03
CA ILE A 162 2.29 -3.36 13.22
C ILE A 162 1.08 -2.42 13.20
N ILE A 163 1.28 -1.12 13.44
CA ILE A 163 0.20 -0.14 13.26
C ILE A 163 0.10 0.24 11.80
N SER A 164 -1.08 0.07 11.21
CA SER A 164 -1.38 0.56 9.87
C SER A 164 -1.98 1.95 9.94
N LEU A 165 -1.48 2.88 9.12
CA LEU A 165 -1.90 4.28 9.07
C LEU A 165 -2.71 4.53 7.82
N GLY A 166 -3.93 5.05 7.96
CA GLY A 166 -4.77 5.47 6.84
C GLY A 166 -5.92 4.54 6.51
N GLY A 167 -5.79 3.73 5.48
CA GLY A 167 -6.87 2.96 4.88
C GLY A 167 -7.83 3.84 4.08
N TRP A 168 -8.87 3.23 3.52
CA TRP A 168 -9.85 3.91 2.65
C TRP A 168 -10.41 5.20 3.27
N THR A 169 -10.80 5.13 4.55
CA THR A 169 -11.51 6.26 5.21
C THR A 169 -10.54 7.34 5.72
N TRP A 170 -9.32 6.97 6.11
CA TRP A 170 -8.40 7.87 6.83
C TRP A 170 -7.17 8.28 6.03
N SER A 171 -7.18 8.08 4.72
CA SER A 171 -6.16 8.58 3.81
C SER A 171 -6.24 10.08 3.51
N LYS A 172 -7.24 10.77 4.03
CA LYS A 172 -7.61 12.16 3.72
C LYS A 172 -6.45 13.15 3.81
N ASN A 173 -5.60 13.05 4.80
CA ASN A 173 -4.62 14.07 5.14
C ASN A 173 -3.17 13.74 4.72
N PHE A 174 -2.93 12.57 4.13
CA PHE A 174 -1.56 12.16 3.74
C PHE A 174 -0.89 13.14 2.78
N SER A 175 -1.59 13.56 1.70
CA SER A 175 -1.03 14.48 0.72
C SER A 175 -0.54 15.78 1.36
N LYS A 176 -1.35 16.37 2.25
CA LYS A 176 -0.94 17.57 3.01
C LYS A 176 0.25 17.30 3.93
N ALA A 177 0.20 16.19 4.67
CA ALA A 177 1.24 15.84 5.64
C ALA A 177 2.56 15.47 4.95
N ALA A 178 2.50 14.94 3.73
CA ALA A 178 3.67 14.59 2.93
C ALA A 178 4.26 15.77 2.14
N ALA A 179 3.55 16.90 2.03
CA ALA A 179 3.88 17.98 1.08
C ALA A 179 5.24 18.65 1.32
N THR A 180 5.64 18.85 2.58
CA THR A 180 6.89 19.53 2.91
C THR A 180 7.80 18.68 3.78
N ASP A 181 9.11 18.99 3.79
CA ASP A 181 10.07 18.33 4.67
C ASP A 181 9.68 18.50 6.16
N ALA A 182 9.26 19.70 6.55
CA ALA A 182 8.86 19.99 7.92
C ALA A 182 7.62 19.19 8.34
N SER A 183 6.58 19.10 7.48
CA SER A 183 5.37 18.35 7.79
C SER A 183 5.63 16.84 7.81
N ARG A 184 6.44 16.30 6.90
CA ARG A 184 6.86 14.89 6.93
C ARG A 184 7.57 14.53 8.22
N LYS A 185 8.56 15.32 8.64
CA LYS A 185 9.28 15.12 9.90
C LYS A 185 8.36 15.15 11.11
N ALA A 186 7.44 16.10 11.15
CA ALA A 186 6.47 16.24 12.24
C ALA A 186 5.49 15.06 12.29
N LEU A 187 4.95 14.62 11.13
CA LEU A 187 4.10 13.45 11.04
C LEU A 187 4.84 12.21 11.56
N VAL A 188 5.99 11.89 10.97
CA VAL A 188 6.74 10.67 11.28
C VAL A 188 7.14 10.63 12.74
N SER A 189 7.68 11.74 13.26
CA SER A 189 8.05 11.84 14.69
C SER A 189 6.85 11.58 15.61
N SER A 190 5.68 12.13 15.29
CA SER A 190 4.47 11.94 16.08
C SER A 190 3.95 10.50 16.05
N CYS A 191 4.01 9.83 14.89
CA CYS A 191 3.58 8.44 14.77
C CYS A 191 4.52 7.50 15.55
N ILE A 192 5.83 7.73 15.45
CA ILE A 192 6.82 6.96 16.22
C ILE A 192 6.64 7.18 17.72
N ASP A 193 6.42 8.44 18.13
CA ASP A 193 6.20 8.77 19.54
C ASP A 193 4.95 8.09 20.09
N LEU A 194 3.84 8.17 19.35
CA LEU A 194 2.55 7.63 19.76
C LEU A 194 2.55 6.10 19.81
N TYR A 195 2.99 5.43 18.73
CA TYR A 195 2.82 4.00 18.56
C TYR A 195 4.05 3.16 18.88
N ILE A 196 5.25 3.62 18.49
CA ILE A 196 6.48 2.83 18.68
C ILE A 196 7.05 3.02 20.10
N LYS A 197 7.12 4.28 20.55
CA LYS A 197 7.50 4.58 21.95
C LYS A 197 6.35 4.34 22.93
N GLY A 198 5.10 4.36 22.42
CA GLY A 198 3.90 4.08 23.19
C GLY A 198 3.48 5.21 24.12
N ASN A 199 3.78 6.46 23.76
CA ASN A 199 3.36 7.66 24.50
C ASN A 199 1.92 8.00 24.14
N LEU A 200 0.97 7.35 24.80
CA LEU A 200 -0.46 7.56 24.55
C LEU A 200 -0.96 8.84 25.24
N PRO A 201 -1.98 9.52 24.66
CA PRO A 201 -2.71 10.54 25.41
C PRO A 201 -3.38 9.91 26.64
N VAL A 202 -3.54 10.69 27.71
CA VAL A 202 -4.33 10.24 28.86
C VAL A 202 -5.79 10.50 28.56
N ILE A 203 -6.58 9.44 28.42
CA ILE A 203 -8.02 9.47 28.13
C ILE A 203 -8.72 8.56 29.15
N ASP A 204 -9.69 9.09 29.85
CA ASP A 204 -10.51 8.37 30.85
C ASP A 204 -9.63 7.59 31.88
N GLY A 205 -8.52 8.19 32.29
CA GLY A 205 -7.60 7.64 33.30
C GLY A 205 -6.62 6.58 32.76
N ARG A 206 -6.62 6.28 31.47
CA ARG A 206 -5.70 5.34 30.81
C ARG A 206 -4.77 6.08 29.83
N GLY A 207 -3.67 5.47 29.48
CA GLY A 207 -2.63 6.04 28.62
C GLY A 207 -1.46 6.57 29.43
N GLY A 208 -0.77 7.57 28.90
CA GLY A 208 0.42 8.17 29.47
C GLY A 208 1.72 7.74 28.78
N THR A 209 2.83 8.33 29.22
CA THR A 209 4.16 8.08 28.66
C THR A 209 4.57 6.63 28.78
N GLY A 210 4.88 6.00 27.64
CA GLY A 210 5.33 4.62 27.58
C GLY A 210 4.26 3.56 27.88
N ALA A 211 2.99 3.94 28.08
CA ALA A 211 1.91 3.00 28.40
C ALA A 211 1.81 1.86 27.38
N ALA A 212 1.93 2.17 26.08
CA ALA A 212 1.91 1.19 24.99
C ALA A 212 3.32 0.81 24.49
N ALA A 213 4.36 1.01 25.28
CA ALA A 213 5.70 0.61 24.88
C ALA A 213 5.78 -0.90 24.61
N ASN A 214 6.48 -1.27 23.52
CA ASN A 214 6.64 -2.64 23.05
C ASN A 214 5.34 -3.35 22.59
N VAL A 215 4.27 -2.61 22.28
CA VAL A 215 3.11 -3.16 21.59
C VAL A 215 3.48 -3.36 20.12
N PHE A 216 3.80 -2.29 19.41
CA PHE A 216 4.06 -2.35 17.97
C PHE A 216 5.54 -2.51 17.63
N ASP A 217 5.82 -3.35 16.61
CA ASP A 217 7.14 -3.61 16.05
C ASP A 217 7.37 -2.92 14.70
N GLY A 218 6.44 -2.07 14.28
CA GLY A 218 6.54 -1.36 13.00
C GLY A 218 5.33 -0.52 12.67
N ILE A 219 5.42 0.09 11.50
CA ILE A 219 4.40 0.94 10.91
C ILE A 219 4.12 0.43 9.49
N ASP A 220 2.85 0.36 9.13
CA ASP A 220 2.36 0.09 7.79
C ASP A 220 1.73 1.37 7.22
N ILE A 221 1.96 1.66 5.95
CA ILE A 221 1.40 2.84 5.28
C ILE A 221 0.30 2.39 4.32
N ASP A 222 -0.91 2.78 4.65
CA ASP A 222 -2.11 2.50 3.87
C ASP A 222 -2.68 3.81 3.32
N TRP A 223 -1.96 4.44 2.38
CA TRP A 223 -2.40 5.68 1.71
C TRP A 223 -3.12 5.36 0.42
N GLU A 224 -4.43 5.55 0.39
CA GLU A 224 -5.33 5.25 -0.74
C GLU A 224 -5.89 6.53 -1.37
N TRP A 225 -5.31 7.11 -2.43
CA TRP A 225 -4.06 6.77 -3.12
C TRP A 225 -3.25 8.03 -3.43
N PRO A 226 -1.93 8.05 -3.27
CA PRO A 226 -1.11 9.20 -3.62
C PRO A 226 -1.21 9.51 -5.12
N GLY A 227 -1.42 10.78 -5.45
CA GLY A 227 -1.47 11.28 -6.83
C GLY A 227 -2.69 10.82 -7.65
N SER A 228 -3.63 10.09 -7.05
CA SER A 228 -4.82 9.55 -7.74
C SER A 228 -6.12 10.04 -7.12
N PRO A 229 -7.13 10.39 -7.96
CA PRO A 229 -8.47 10.71 -7.48
C PRO A 229 -9.32 9.46 -7.16
N ASN A 230 -8.79 8.25 -7.32
CA ASN A 230 -9.54 7.00 -7.13
C ASN A 230 -9.68 6.56 -5.66
N GLY A 231 -9.18 7.34 -4.71
CA GLY A 231 -9.44 7.16 -3.29
C GLY A 231 -10.82 7.66 -2.86
N LEU A 232 -11.10 7.65 -1.56
CA LEU A 232 -12.36 8.16 -1.02
C LEU A 232 -12.56 9.64 -1.38
N GLU A 233 -13.78 9.99 -1.78
CA GLU A 233 -14.16 11.38 -2.04
C GLU A 233 -13.84 12.27 -0.83
N GLY A 234 -13.19 13.41 -1.08
CA GLY A 234 -12.74 14.34 -0.04
C GLY A 234 -11.32 14.12 0.44
N ASN A 235 -10.60 13.08 -0.03
CA ASN A 235 -9.17 12.99 0.17
C ASN A 235 -8.45 14.13 -0.55
N TYR A 236 -7.43 14.70 0.11
CA TYR A 236 -6.54 15.65 -0.55
C TYR A 236 -5.60 14.91 -1.48
N VAL A 237 -5.50 15.37 -2.73
CA VAL A 237 -4.67 14.77 -3.78
C VAL A 237 -3.90 15.87 -4.50
N ASP A 238 -2.59 15.74 -4.56
CA ASP A 238 -1.71 16.55 -5.41
C ASP A 238 -1.13 15.66 -6.51
N THR A 239 -1.85 15.59 -7.65
CA THR A 239 -1.46 14.73 -8.77
C THR A 239 -0.08 15.03 -9.35
N ALA A 240 0.47 16.23 -9.11
CA ALA A 240 1.79 16.62 -9.60
C ALA A 240 2.92 16.22 -8.64
N ASN A 241 2.64 16.13 -7.35
CA ASN A 241 3.70 16.00 -6.35
C ASN A 241 3.57 14.79 -5.42
N ASP A 242 2.39 14.17 -5.29
CA ASP A 242 2.18 13.12 -4.29
C ASP A 242 3.12 11.92 -4.47
N ALA A 243 3.42 11.48 -5.69
CA ALA A 243 4.37 10.38 -5.91
C ALA A 243 5.76 10.71 -5.34
N LYS A 244 6.26 11.92 -5.61
CA LYS A 244 7.54 12.40 -5.07
C LYS A 244 7.47 12.57 -3.55
N ASN A 245 6.38 13.13 -3.05
CA ASN A 245 6.17 13.38 -1.62
C ASN A 245 6.00 12.07 -0.85
N PHE A 246 5.33 11.08 -1.43
CA PHE A 246 5.19 9.74 -0.86
C PHE A 246 6.54 9.05 -0.71
N LYS A 247 7.36 9.04 -1.77
CA LYS A 247 8.73 8.52 -1.68
C LYS A 247 9.54 9.21 -0.58
N ALA A 248 9.46 10.55 -0.49
CA ALA A 248 10.14 11.31 0.56
C ALA A 248 9.59 11.00 1.97
N LEU A 249 8.29 10.71 2.08
CA LEU A 249 7.67 10.30 3.34
C LEU A 249 8.17 8.92 3.80
N LEU A 250 8.24 7.95 2.89
CA LEU A 250 8.78 6.60 3.20
C LEU A 250 10.24 6.69 3.64
N LYS A 251 11.05 7.50 2.95
CA LYS A 251 12.43 7.78 3.36
C LYS A 251 12.51 8.36 4.77
N GLU A 252 11.64 9.30 5.11
CA GLU A 252 11.62 9.94 6.44
C GLU A 252 11.22 8.92 7.52
N PHE A 253 10.19 8.07 7.26
CA PHE A 253 9.82 6.99 8.17
C PHE A 253 11.01 6.05 8.42
N ARG A 254 11.68 5.58 7.36
CA ARG A 254 12.84 4.68 7.51
C ARG A 254 13.96 5.35 8.30
N THR A 255 14.26 6.62 8.00
CA THR A 255 15.30 7.38 8.69
C THR A 255 15.04 7.47 10.19
N GLN A 256 13.85 7.86 10.60
CA GLN A 256 13.54 8.01 12.04
C GLN A 256 13.35 6.67 12.74
N LEU A 257 12.79 5.63 12.07
CA LEU A 257 12.68 4.29 12.63
C LEU A 257 14.06 3.67 12.86
N ASP A 258 15.01 3.84 11.95
CA ASP A 258 16.39 3.33 12.10
C ASP A 258 17.14 4.08 13.20
N ALA A 259 16.98 5.40 13.27
CA ALA A 259 17.55 6.20 14.33
C ALA A 259 17.06 5.74 15.72
N TYR A 260 15.75 5.50 15.87
CA TYR A 260 15.19 4.97 17.10
C TYR A 260 15.62 3.51 17.32
N GLY A 261 15.65 2.71 16.26
CA GLY A 261 16.13 1.33 16.29
C GLY A 261 17.55 1.19 16.82
N THR A 262 18.43 2.12 16.46
CA THR A 262 19.80 2.19 17.00
C THR A 262 19.80 2.33 18.53
N THR A 263 18.86 3.09 19.10
CA THR A 263 18.76 3.28 20.56
C THR A 263 18.19 2.07 21.28
N THR A 264 17.36 1.26 20.61
CA THR A 264 16.66 0.12 21.21
C THR A 264 17.27 -1.24 20.85
N GLY A 265 18.23 -1.26 19.91
CA GLY A 265 18.80 -2.49 19.36
C GLY A 265 17.81 -3.30 18.51
N LYS A 266 16.75 -2.66 17.97
CA LYS A 266 15.68 -3.32 17.21
C LYS A 266 15.57 -2.77 15.80
N HIS A 267 15.19 -3.63 14.87
CA HIS A 267 14.67 -3.20 13.56
C HIS A 267 13.16 -3.06 13.66
N TYR A 268 12.63 -1.90 13.30
CA TYR A 268 11.19 -1.64 13.20
C TYR A 268 10.74 -1.78 11.75
N THR A 269 9.75 -2.62 11.52
CA THR A 269 9.20 -2.86 10.19
C THR A 269 8.55 -1.60 9.62
N LEU A 270 8.81 -1.32 8.35
CA LEU A 270 8.06 -0.36 7.54
C LEU A 270 7.48 -1.10 6.35
N SER A 271 6.16 -1.24 6.29
CA SER A 271 5.45 -1.85 5.18
C SER A 271 4.46 -0.89 4.55
N ALA A 272 3.84 -1.30 3.44
CA ALA A 272 2.79 -0.53 2.81
C ALA A 272 1.75 -1.43 2.13
N PHE A 273 0.50 -0.96 2.06
CA PHE A 273 -0.56 -1.49 1.21
C PHE A 273 -0.42 -0.88 -0.19
N LEU A 274 -0.39 -1.72 -1.21
CA LEU A 274 -0.08 -1.36 -2.59
C LEU A 274 -1.31 -1.50 -3.48
N PRO A 275 -1.62 -0.54 -4.38
CA PRO A 275 -2.76 -0.64 -5.29
C PRO A 275 -2.62 -1.77 -6.33
N ALA A 276 -3.75 -2.31 -6.77
CA ALA A 276 -3.83 -3.22 -7.91
C ALA A 276 -4.10 -2.51 -9.23
N ASN A 277 -4.78 -1.37 -9.21
CA ASN A 277 -5.06 -0.60 -10.40
C ASN A 277 -3.77 0.01 -10.96
N THR A 278 -3.39 -0.36 -12.17
CA THR A 278 -2.13 0.10 -12.80
C THR A 278 -2.05 1.62 -12.97
N ALA A 279 -3.19 2.32 -13.05
CA ALA A 279 -3.20 3.78 -13.06
C ALA A 279 -2.80 4.37 -11.70
N ASP A 280 -3.27 3.78 -10.60
CA ASP A 280 -2.92 4.22 -9.25
C ASP A 280 -1.48 3.84 -8.91
N ILE A 281 -1.01 2.68 -9.40
CA ILE A 281 0.40 2.29 -9.32
C ILE A 281 1.29 3.38 -9.93
N ALA A 282 0.96 3.82 -11.15
CA ALA A 282 1.75 4.81 -11.88
C ALA A 282 1.65 6.21 -11.23
N SER A 283 0.44 6.67 -10.89
CA SER A 283 0.22 8.02 -10.34
C SER A 283 0.88 8.21 -8.97
N GLY A 284 0.90 7.17 -8.15
CA GLY A 284 1.53 7.20 -6.82
C GLY A 284 3.03 6.87 -6.83
N GLY A 285 3.59 6.47 -7.98
CA GLY A 285 4.98 6.02 -8.05
C GLY A 285 5.25 4.73 -7.26
N TRP A 286 4.23 3.89 -7.11
CA TRP A 286 4.30 2.66 -6.34
C TRP A 286 5.25 1.61 -6.94
N ASN A 287 5.46 1.69 -8.25
CA ASN A 287 6.38 0.82 -9.00
C ASN A 287 7.80 1.41 -9.13
N ASP A 288 8.14 2.43 -8.34
CA ASP A 288 9.53 2.93 -8.24
C ASP A 288 10.34 1.99 -7.33
N PRO A 289 11.37 1.28 -7.82
CA PRO A 289 12.18 0.39 -6.98
C PRO A 289 12.88 1.09 -5.81
N GLU A 290 13.07 2.41 -5.88
CA GLU A 290 13.68 3.18 -4.79
C GLU A 290 12.82 3.14 -3.52
N ILE A 291 11.49 3.13 -3.62
CA ILE A 291 10.63 3.07 -2.43
C ILE A 291 10.84 1.76 -1.64
N PHE A 292 11.22 0.68 -2.31
CA PHE A 292 11.52 -0.61 -1.69
C PHE A 292 12.93 -0.69 -1.07
N THR A 293 13.71 0.38 -1.17
CA THR A 293 14.92 0.55 -0.34
C THR A 293 14.57 1.07 1.07
N TYR A 294 13.40 1.69 1.23
CA TYR A 294 12.87 2.19 2.50
C TYR A 294 11.89 1.20 3.14
N LEU A 295 11.10 0.50 2.32
CA LEU A 295 10.15 -0.51 2.76
C LEU A 295 10.83 -1.86 2.99
N ASP A 296 10.45 -2.55 4.06
CA ASP A 296 10.78 -3.96 4.24
C ASP A 296 10.00 -4.83 3.24
N TYR A 297 8.71 -4.50 3.04
CA TYR A 297 7.83 -5.13 2.05
C TYR A 297 6.60 -4.29 1.76
N GLY A 298 5.88 -4.64 0.69
CA GLY A 298 4.55 -4.11 0.38
C GLY A 298 3.58 -5.23 0.04
N ASN A 299 2.30 -5.04 0.36
CA ASN A 299 1.23 -6.01 0.13
C ASN A 299 0.31 -5.50 -0.98
N ILE A 300 0.31 -6.17 -2.12
CA ILE A 300 -0.48 -5.79 -3.29
C ILE A 300 -1.95 -6.13 -3.04
N GLN A 301 -2.87 -5.19 -3.24
CA GLN A 301 -4.30 -5.42 -3.22
C GLN A 301 -4.68 -6.58 -4.15
N GLY A 302 -5.28 -7.63 -3.61
CA GLY A 302 -5.73 -8.80 -4.37
C GLY A 302 -7.24 -9.00 -4.31
N TYR A 303 -7.98 -7.94 -4.00
CA TYR A 303 -9.42 -7.92 -3.80
C TYR A 303 -9.99 -6.55 -4.17
N ASP A 304 -11.32 -6.41 -4.10
CA ASP A 304 -12.06 -5.21 -4.49
C ASP A 304 -11.76 -4.76 -5.94
N LEU A 305 -11.42 -5.70 -6.81
CA LEU A 305 -11.23 -5.46 -8.23
C LEU A 305 -12.56 -5.19 -8.94
N TRP A 306 -13.66 -5.74 -8.38
CA TRP A 306 -15.03 -5.50 -8.78
C TRP A 306 -15.99 -5.69 -7.60
N GLY A 307 -17.09 -4.94 -7.58
CA GLY A 307 -18.05 -4.98 -6.49
C GLY A 307 -19.39 -4.34 -6.86
N ALA A 308 -20.36 -4.42 -5.95
CA ALA A 308 -21.71 -3.93 -6.15
C ALA A 308 -21.85 -2.39 -6.06
N TRP A 309 -20.77 -1.63 -6.09
CA TRP A 309 -20.79 -0.22 -6.51
C TRP A 309 -21.25 -0.06 -7.98
N ASP A 310 -21.11 -1.09 -8.82
CA ASP A 310 -21.95 -1.31 -9.97
C ASP A 310 -22.98 -2.41 -9.60
N PRO A 311 -24.22 -2.03 -9.27
CA PRO A 311 -25.22 -2.98 -8.81
C PRO A 311 -25.84 -3.82 -9.94
N THR A 312 -25.50 -3.53 -11.21
CA THR A 312 -26.17 -4.08 -12.39
C THR A 312 -25.46 -5.27 -13.02
N LEU A 313 -24.18 -5.47 -12.68
CA LEU A 313 -23.33 -6.48 -13.31
C LEU A 313 -22.54 -7.25 -12.25
N THR A 314 -22.77 -8.58 -12.15
CA THR A 314 -21.94 -9.45 -11.29
C THR A 314 -20.52 -9.56 -11.83
N GLY A 315 -19.53 -9.84 -10.96
CA GLY A 315 -18.15 -9.97 -11.40
C GLY A 315 -17.19 -10.37 -10.30
N HIS A 316 -15.97 -10.70 -10.68
CA HIS A 316 -14.96 -11.19 -9.75
C HIS A 316 -14.31 -10.06 -8.95
N GLN A 317 -14.29 -10.20 -7.61
CA GLN A 317 -13.62 -9.23 -6.74
C GLN A 317 -12.10 -9.44 -6.62
N GLY A 318 -11.61 -10.66 -6.94
CA GLY A 318 -10.20 -11.00 -6.66
C GLY A 318 -9.70 -12.17 -7.53
N ASN A 319 -10.07 -12.18 -8.82
CA ASN A 319 -9.59 -13.15 -9.79
C ASN A 319 -8.08 -13.08 -9.99
N LEU A 320 -7.43 -14.22 -10.01
CA LEU A 320 -5.97 -14.31 -10.15
C LEU A 320 -5.51 -13.92 -11.56
N TYR A 321 -6.23 -14.36 -12.59
CA TYR A 321 -5.93 -14.11 -13.99
C TYR A 321 -7.08 -13.39 -14.69
N LYS A 322 -6.78 -12.77 -15.83
CA LYS A 322 -7.79 -12.14 -16.68
C LYS A 322 -8.90 -13.10 -17.05
N ASP A 323 -10.14 -12.66 -16.83
CA ASP A 323 -11.29 -13.35 -17.37
C ASP A 323 -11.57 -12.84 -18.80
N PRO A 324 -11.46 -13.71 -19.83
CA PRO A 324 -11.80 -13.30 -21.19
C PRO A 324 -13.27 -12.95 -21.36
N ALA A 325 -14.16 -13.49 -20.52
CA ALA A 325 -15.59 -13.23 -20.54
C ALA A 325 -15.99 -11.88 -19.91
N ASP A 326 -15.08 -11.19 -19.23
CA ASP A 326 -15.32 -9.86 -18.66
C ASP A 326 -15.67 -8.86 -19.79
N PRO A 327 -16.88 -8.28 -19.80
CA PRO A 327 -17.31 -7.41 -20.89
C PRO A 327 -16.77 -5.97 -20.77
N ARG A 328 -16.15 -5.62 -19.64
CA ARG A 328 -15.68 -4.26 -19.37
C ARG A 328 -14.48 -3.89 -20.24
N PRO A 329 -14.35 -2.62 -20.64
CA PRO A 329 -13.19 -2.15 -21.40
C PRO A 329 -11.89 -2.22 -20.58
N LYS A 330 -11.95 -1.93 -19.27
CA LYS A 330 -10.85 -2.07 -18.34
C LYS A 330 -11.07 -3.29 -17.46
N LYS A 331 -10.21 -4.27 -17.63
CA LYS A 331 -10.25 -5.53 -16.89
C LYS A 331 -9.20 -5.50 -15.79
N PHE A 332 -9.58 -5.97 -14.61
CA PHE A 332 -8.67 -6.10 -13.47
C PHE A 332 -8.42 -7.57 -13.14
N ASP A 333 -7.20 -7.88 -12.80
CA ASP A 333 -6.77 -9.17 -12.30
C ASP A 333 -5.48 -9.02 -11.47
N VAL A 334 -5.24 -9.97 -10.59
CA VAL A 334 -4.10 -9.95 -9.68
C VAL A 334 -2.78 -10.10 -10.42
N ASP A 335 -2.70 -10.97 -11.43
CA ASP A 335 -1.44 -11.20 -12.16
C ASP A 335 -0.98 -9.95 -12.91
N THR A 336 -1.89 -9.18 -13.49
CA THR A 336 -1.56 -7.89 -14.11
C THR A 336 -0.99 -6.90 -13.08
N ALA A 337 -1.59 -6.80 -11.89
CA ALA A 337 -1.09 -5.96 -10.82
C ALA A 337 0.30 -6.39 -10.35
N VAL A 338 0.49 -7.67 -10.03
CA VAL A 338 1.79 -8.22 -9.60
C VAL A 338 2.87 -7.98 -10.65
N ASN A 339 2.57 -8.24 -11.93
CA ASN A 339 3.54 -8.05 -13.00
C ASN A 339 3.90 -6.56 -13.21
N ALA A 340 3.01 -5.60 -12.87
CA ALA A 340 3.35 -4.17 -12.93
C ALA A 340 4.50 -3.81 -11.97
N TYR A 341 4.56 -4.44 -10.80
CA TYR A 341 5.66 -4.27 -9.85
C TYR A 341 6.91 -5.05 -10.26
N LEU A 342 6.75 -6.32 -10.66
CA LEU A 342 7.88 -7.18 -11.05
C LEU A 342 8.61 -6.63 -12.28
N ASN A 343 7.87 -6.16 -13.29
CA ASN A 343 8.43 -5.58 -14.51
C ASN A 343 9.16 -4.25 -14.25
N ALA A 344 8.84 -3.56 -13.17
CA ALA A 344 9.56 -2.37 -12.72
C ALA A 344 10.87 -2.70 -11.98
N GLY A 345 11.16 -3.99 -11.74
CA GLY A 345 12.38 -4.44 -11.10
C GLY A 345 12.30 -4.58 -9.58
N ILE A 346 11.10 -4.53 -9.00
CA ILE A 346 10.93 -4.77 -7.56
C ILE A 346 11.15 -6.25 -7.27
N LYS A 347 11.89 -6.55 -6.21
CA LYS A 347 12.24 -7.92 -5.82
C LYS A 347 10.97 -8.68 -5.40
N PRO A 348 10.68 -9.85 -5.97
CA PRO A 348 9.48 -10.63 -5.64
C PRO A 348 9.32 -10.87 -4.14
N ALA A 349 10.41 -11.17 -3.42
CA ALA A 349 10.40 -11.41 -1.98
C ALA A 349 9.93 -10.20 -1.14
N GLN A 350 9.97 -8.98 -1.70
CA GLN A 350 9.46 -7.77 -1.04
C GLN A 350 7.95 -7.55 -1.27
N LEU A 351 7.32 -8.34 -2.13
CA LEU A 351 5.90 -8.22 -2.47
C LEU A 351 5.09 -9.33 -1.78
N GLY A 352 4.01 -8.95 -1.12
CA GLY A 352 2.97 -9.84 -0.61
C GLY A 352 1.71 -9.74 -1.45
N LEU A 353 0.89 -10.80 -1.47
CA LEU A 353 -0.38 -10.83 -2.17
C LEU A 353 -1.54 -10.65 -1.18
N GLY A 354 -2.40 -9.66 -1.41
CA GLY A 354 -3.64 -9.43 -0.67
C GLY A 354 -4.68 -10.52 -0.96
N LEU A 355 -5.35 -10.96 0.09
CA LEU A 355 -6.35 -12.03 0.10
C LEU A 355 -7.55 -11.57 0.90
N ALA A 356 -8.77 -11.87 0.43
CA ALA A 356 -9.99 -11.43 1.09
C ALA A 356 -10.54 -12.52 2.01
N ALA A 357 -10.86 -12.14 3.25
CA ALA A 357 -11.66 -12.97 4.16
C ALA A 357 -13.16 -12.61 4.10
N TYR A 358 -13.61 -12.06 2.98
CA TYR A 358 -14.98 -11.60 2.72
C TYR A 358 -15.30 -11.74 1.22
N GLY A 359 -16.55 -11.45 0.85
CA GLY A 359 -16.98 -11.42 -0.54
C GLY A 359 -17.72 -10.15 -0.91
N ARG A 360 -17.74 -9.86 -2.22
CA ARG A 360 -18.57 -8.83 -2.83
C ARG A 360 -19.78 -9.47 -3.51
N GLY A 361 -20.97 -8.92 -3.27
CA GLY A 361 -22.21 -9.60 -3.61
C GLY A 361 -23.28 -8.74 -4.23
N TRP A 362 -24.04 -9.37 -5.12
CA TRP A 362 -25.17 -8.80 -5.85
C TRP A 362 -26.44 -9.56 -5.59
N GLN A 363 -27.57 -8.86 -5.60
CA GLN A 363 -28.92 -9.41 -5.49
C GLN A 363 -29.65 -9.29 -6.83
N GLY A 364 -30.63 -10.18 -7.04
CA GLY A 364 -31.42 -10.22 -8.26
C GLY A 364 -30.61 -10.75 -9.44
N ALA A 365 -29.51 -11.46 -9.19
CA ALA A 365 -28.75 -12.14 -10.21
C ALA A 365 -29.58 -13.28 -10.81
N THR A 366 -29.72 -13.31 -12.13
CA THR A 366 -30.53 -14.27 -12.86
C THR A 366 -29.71 -15.42 -13.45
N LYS A 367 -28.39 -15.38 -13.30
CA LYS A 367 -27.45 -16.39 -13.80
C LYS A 367 -26.46 -16.78 -12.72
N SER A 368 -26.10 -18.05 -12.69
CA SER A 368 -25.02 -18.54 -11.83
C SER A 368 -23.62 -18.22 -12.36
N THR A 369 -23.48 -17.86 -13.64
CA THR A 369 -22.20 -17.48 -14.25
C THR A 369 -21.85 -16.03 -13.90
N PRO A 370 -20.55 -15.66 -13.81
CA PRO A 370 -20.14 -14.27 -13.68
C PRO A 370 -20.59 -13.42 -14.88
N TRP A 371 -20.52 -12.10 -14.72
CA TRP A 371 -20.88 -11.11 -15.75
C TRP A 371 -22.35 -11.20 -16.18
N GLY A 372 -23.19 -11.69 -15.27
CA GLY A 372 -24.64 -11.68 -15.45
C GLY A 372 -25.30 -10.42 -14.92
N PRO A 373 -26.56 -10.12 -15.37
CA PRO A 373 -27.32 -8.99 -14.85
C PRO A 373 -27.69 -9.20 -13.38
N ALA A 374 -27.70 -8.11 -12.62
CA ALA A 374 -28.16 -8.02 -11.26
C ALA A 374 -28.95 -6.73 -11.06
N THR A 375 -29.53 -6.50 -9.88
CA THR A 375 -30.43 -5.36 -9.65
C THR A 375 -29.99 -4.47 -8.47
N ALA A 376 -29.23 -4.99 -7.54
CA ALA A 376 -28.80 -4.27 -6.34
C ALA A 376 -27.56 -4.94 -5.72
N ALA A 377 -26.94 -4.27 -4.76
CA ALA A 377 -26.02 -4.90 -3.81
C ALA A 377 -26.77 -5.95 -2.97
N ALA A 378 -26.19 -7.13 -2.77
CA ALA A 378 -26.76 -8.14 -1.90
C ALA A 378 -26.77 -7.66 -0.44
N PRO A 379 -27.78 -8.04 0.38
CA PRO A 379 -27.77 -7.72 1.79
C PRO A 379 -26.62 -8.44 2.49
N GLY A 380 -25.73 -7.68 3.11
CA GLY A 380 -24.67 -8.20 3.95
C GLY A 380 -24.97 -7.98 5.44
N THR A 381 -24.27 -8.69 6.31
CA THR A 381 -24.50 -8.60 7.77
C THR A 381 -24.18 -7.20 8.31
N TYR A 382 -23.15 -6.54 7.79
CA TYR A 382 -22.68 -5.23 8.27
C TYR A 382 -22.79 -4.13 7.20
N GLU A 383 -22.67 -4.51 5.94
CA GLU A 383 -22.68 -3.59 4.81
C GLU A 383 -23.30 -4.27 3.58
N ALA A 384 -24.18 -3.57 2.85
CA ALA A 384 -24.73 -4.10 1.61
C ALA A 384 -23.62 -4.34 0.57
N GLY A 385 -23.64 -5.50 -0.08
CA GLY A 385 -22.64 -5.91 -1.06
C GLY A 385 -21.33 -6.41 -0.44
N ASN A 386 -21.25 -6.54 0.89
CA ASN A 386 -20.09 -7.04 1.61
C ASN A 386 -20.51 -8.05 2.68
N GLU A 387 -19.99 -9.27 2.64
CA GLU A 387 -20.29 -10.30 3.63
C GLU A 387 -19.05 -11.11 4.01
N ASP A 388 -18.94 -11.47 5.28
CA ASP A 388 -17.84 -12.25 5.82
C ASP A 388 -17.78 -13.67 5.21
N TYR A 389 -16.56 -14.18 4.98
CA TYR A 389 -16.33 -15.55 4.52
C TYR A 389 -17.04 -16.58 5.39
N ASP A 390 -17.06 -16.38 6.71
CA ASP A 390 -17.74 -17.30 7.65
C ASP A 390 -19.23 -17.50 7.36
N LYS A 391 -19.89 -16.51 6.75
CA LYS A 391 -21.27 -16.62 6.27
C LYS A 391 -21.34 -17.20 4.87
N LEU A 392 -20.47 -16.71 3.98
CA LEU A 392 -20.48 -17.10 2.57
C LEU A 392 -20.13 -18.56 2.36
N LYS A 393 -19.26 -19.15 3.19
CA LYS A 393 -18.83 -20.56 3.03
C LYS A 393 -19.98 -21.60 3.03
N SER A 394 -21.17 -21.21 3.51
CA SER A 394 -22.36 -22.05 3.56
C SER A 394 -23.53 -21.55 2.70
N LEU A 395 -23.39 -20.42 1.98
CA LEU A 395 -24.44 -19.86 1.15
C LEU A 395 -24.54 -20.60 -0.19
N GLY A 396 -25.74 -21.04 -0.60
CA GLY A 396 -25.99 -21.57 -1.94
C GLY A 396 -24.96 -22.58 -2.47
N THR A 397 -24.76 -22.59 -3.78
CA THR A 397 -23.81 -23.48 -4.48
C THR A 397 -22.49 -22.76 -4.74
N GLU A 398 -21.36 -23.41 -4.44
CA GLU A 398 -20.02 -22.94 -4.82
C GLU A 398 -19.70 -23.26 -6.27
N TYR A 399 -19.15 -22.28 -6.95
CA TYR A 399 -18.56 -22.39 -8.28
C TYR A 399 -17.09 -21.98 -8.22
N TYR A 400 -16.30 -22.53 -9.12
CA TYR A 400 -14.87 -22.24 -9.20
C TYR A 400 -14.38 -22.37 -10.63
N ASP A 401 -13.65 -21.35 -11.08
CA ASP A 401 -12.94 -21.36 -12.37
C ASP A 401 -11.42 -21.35 -12.12
N ALA A 402 -10.78 -22.47 -12.42
CA ALA A 402 -9.34 -22.62 -12.25
C ALA A 402 -8.52 -21.79 -13.26
N ALA A 403 -9.05 -21.54 -14.46
CA ALA A 403 -8.34 -20.76 -15.48
C ALA A 403 -8.29 -19.28 -15.11
N VAL A 404 -9.34 -18.79 -14.49
CA VAL A 404 -9.44 -17.40 -14.00
C VAL A 404 -8.88 -17.27 -12.57
N GLY A 405 -8.88 -18.37 -11.81
CA GLY A 405 -8.47 -18.36 -10.41
C GLY A 405 -9.47 -17.62 -9.53
N ALA A 406 -10.76 -17.88 -9.72
CA ALA A 406 -11.85 -17.21 -9.02
C ALA A 406 -12.88 -18.21 -8.49
N ALA A 407 -13.51 -17.90 -7.36
CA ALA A 407 -14.64 -18.63 -6.82
C ALA A 407 -15.80 -17.67 -6.54
N TRP A 408 -17.00 -18.23 -6.60
CA TRP A 408 -18.22 -17.51 -6.28
C TRP A 408 -19.30 -18.44 -5.76
N ARG A 409 -20.30 -17.85 -5.11
CA ARG A 409 -21.48 -18.55 -4.64
C ARG A 409 -22.75 -17.99 -5.26
N TYR A 410 -23.72 -18.86 -5.49
CA TYR A 410 -25.02 -18.49 -6.04
C TYR A 410 -26.13 -19.31 -5.41
N ASP A 411 -27.20 -18.66 -4.94
CA ASP A 411 -28.34 -19.28 -4.27
C ASP A 411 -29.64 -19.25 -5.11
N GLY A 412 -29.58 -18.76 -6.35
CA GLY A 412 -30.73 -18.53 -7.21
C GLY A 412 -31.12 -17.05 -7.35
N SER A 413 -30.59 -16.18 -6.50
CA SER A 413 -30.86 -14.73 -6.49
C SER A 413 -29.64 -13.91 -6.09
N GLN A 414 -28.92 -14.33 -5.06
CA GLN A 414 -27.68 -13.68 -4.63
C GLN A 414 -26.48 -14.34 -5.28
N TRP A 415 -25.57 -13.52 -5.81
CA TRP A 415 -24.32 -13.92 -6.41
C TRP A 415 -23.16 -13.24 -5.68
N TRP A 416 -22.21 -14.01 -5.14
CA TRP A 416 -21.14 -13.53 -4.30
C TRP A 416 -19.77 -13.99 -4.80
N SER A 417 -18.90 -13.07 -5.23
CA SER A 417 -17.50 -13.35 -5.46
C SER A 417 -16.73 -13.34 -4.14
N TYR A 418 -15.91 -14.37 -3.90
CA TYR A 418 -15.16 -14.50 -2.65
C TYR A 418 -13.92 -15.37 -2.85
N ASP A 419 -13.04 -15.41 -1.84
CA ASP A 419 -11.98 -16.40 -1.79
C ASP A 419 -12.42 -17.65 -1.02
N SER A 420 -12.26 -18.81 -1.63
CA SER A 420 -12.50 -20.13 -1.02
C SER A 420 -11.17 -20.83 -0.70
N PRO A 421 -11.15 -21.91 0.08
CA PRO A 421 -9.91 -22.70 0.27
C PRO A 421 -9.25 -23.13 -1.04
N ARG A 422 -10.03 -23.31 -2.11
CA ARG A 422 -9.51 -23.67 -3.45
C ARG A 422 -8.76 -22.52 -4.10
N THR A 423 -9.34 -21.31 -4.11
CA THR A 423 -8.66 -20.14 -4.66
C THR A 423 -7.44 -19.74 -3.82
N ILE A 424 -7.53 -19.86 -2.48
CA ILE A 424 -6.40 -19.62 -1.61
C ILE A 424 -5.26 -20.61 -1.86
N ALA A 425 -5.56 -21.89 -2.07
CA ALA A 425 -4.54 -22.88 -2.44
C ALA A 425 -3.86 -22.52 -3.78
N GLN A 426 -4.63 -22.09 -4.78
CA GLN A 426 -4.11 -21.65 -6.07
C GLN A 426 -3.28 -20.36 -5.95
N LYS A 427 -3.76 -19.37 -5.19
CA LYS A 427 -3.02 -18.12 -4.91
C LYS A 427 -1.73 -18.39 -4.13
N ALA A 428 -1.73 -19.39 -3.23
CA ALA A 428 -0.51 -19.82 -2.54
C ALA A 428 0.51 -20.44 -3.51
N ASP A 429 0.06 -21.31 -4.41
CA ASP A 429 0.92 -21.89 -5.46
C ASP A 429 1.47 -20.79 -6.40
N TYR A 430 0.67 -19.75 -6.69
CA TYR A 430 1.10 -18.57 -7.44
C TYR A 430 2.17 -17.76 -6.68
N ILE A 431 1.98 -17.50 -5.38
CA ILE A 431 2.96 -16.81 -4.53
C ILE A 431 4.32 -17.52 -4.60
N VAL A 432 4.30 -18.85 -4.45
CA VAL A 432 5.51 -19.68 -4.54
C VAL A 432 6.14 -19.61 -5.93
N ALA A 433 5.35 -19.77 -6.98
CA ALA A 433 5.82 -19.78 -8.36
C ALA A 433 6.43 -18.44 -8.81
N LYS A 434 5.87 -17.31 -8.35
CA LYS A 434 6.39 -15.96 -8.63
C LYS A 434 7.53 -15.55 -7.68
N GLY A 435 7.82 -16.34 -6.65
CA GLY A 435 8.81 -16.02 -5.63
C GLY A 435 8.41 -14.86 -4.71
N LEU A 436 7.11 -14.57 -4.60
CA LEU A 436 6.60 -13.49 -3.74
C LEU A 436 6.90 -13.77 -2.27
N GLY A 437 6.94 -12.72 -1.47
CA GLY A 437 7.30 -12.83 -0.05
C GLY A 437 6.20 -13.39 0.86
N GLY A 438 4.98 -13.62 0.36
CA GLY A 438 3.89 -14.20 1.15
C GLY A 438 2.52 -13.61 0.83
N GLY A 439 1.60 -13.64 1.81
CA GLY A 439 0.26 -13.11 1.66
C GLY A 439 -0.18 -12.18 2.79
N MET A 440 -1.24 -11.41 2.55
CA MET A 440 -1.86 -10.52 3.51
C MET A 440 -3.39 -10.63 3.44
N TRP A 441 -4.07 -10.54 4.58
CA TRP A 441 -5.51 -10.74 4.72
C TRP A 441 -6.25 -9.47 5.09
N TRP A 442 -7.23 -9.06 4.31
CA TRP A 442 -8.29 -8.16 4.69
C TRP A 442 -9.56 -8.96 4.91
N GLU A 443 -10.11 -9.12 6.07
CA GLU A 443 -9.52 -8.91 7.38
C GLU A 443 -9.89 -10.11 8.29
N LEU A 444 -9.15 -10.30 9.37
CA LEU A 444 -9.20 -11.54 10.16
C LEU A 444 -10.57 -11.87 10.75
N SER A 445 -11.44 -10.88 11.05
CA SER A 445 -12.76 -11.13 11.64
C SER A 445 -13.74 -11.78 10.66
N GLY A 446 -13.49 -11.70 9.36
CA GLY A 446 -14.27 -12.39 8.33
C GLY A 446 -14.03 -13.90 8.28
N ASN A 447 -12.93 -14.38 8.88
CA ASN A 447 -12.56 -15.81 8.98
C ASN A 447 -12.16 -16.16 10.43
N LYS A 448 -13.14 -16.19 11.34
CA LYS A 448 -12.91 -16.33 12.78
C LYS A 448 -12.30 -17.68 13.18
N ASP A 449 -12.54 -18.74 12.40
CA ASP A 449 -11.96 -20.06 12.62
C ASP A 449 -10.52 -20.19 12.07
N GLY A 450 -10.03 -19.17 11.32
CA GLY A 450 -8.69 -19.14 10.75
C GLY A 450 -8.44 -20.15 9.62
N SER A 451 -9.50 -20.77 9.06
CA SER A 451 -9.37 -21.84 8.07
C SER A 451 -8.70 -21.40 6.77
N LEU A 452 -9.01 -20.19 6.26
CA LEU A 452 -8.34 -19.62 5.09
C LEU A 452 -6.88 -19.28 5.36
N VAL A 453 -6.62 -18.63 6.51
CA VAL A 453 -5.26 -18.27 6.97
C VAL A 453 -4.39 -19.53 7.13
N GLY A 454 -4.97 -20.60 7.70
CA GLY A 454 -4.34 -21.92 7.83
C GLY A 454 -4.06 -22.60 6.50
N THR A 455 -4.97 -22.46 5.53
CA THR A 455 -4.79 -23.00 4.15
C THR A 455 -3.55 -22.38 3.49
N LEU A 456 -3.43 -21.04 3.51
CA LEU A 456 -2.25 -20.37 2.99
C LEU A 456 -0.98 -20.82 3.73
N ALA A 457 -0.99 -20.78 5.07
CA ALA A 457 0.17 -21.16 5.87
C ALA A 457 0.64 -22.60 5.57
N THR A 458 -0.28 -23.54 5.44
CA THR A 458 0.03 -24.94 5.12
C THR A 458 0.76 -25.07 3.77
N LYS A 459 0.29 -24.36 2.75
CA LYS A 459 0.92 -24.34 1.43
C LYS A 459 2.31 -23.70 1.47
N LEU A 460 2.47 -22.57 2.16
CA LEU A 460 3.75 -21.88 2.26
C LEU A 460 4.80 -22.69 3.06
N LYS A 461 4.38 -23.36 4.14
CA LYS A 461 5.24 -24.29 4.90
C LYS A 461 5.72 -25.48 4.04
N ALA A 462 4.87 -25.97 3.14
CA ALA A 462 5.19 -27.10 2.28
C ALA A 462 6.01 -26.71 1.03
N ALA A 463 6.23 -25.43 0.76
CA ALA A 463 7.02 -24.97 -0.38
C ALA A 463 8.47 -25.47 -0.28
N LYS A 464 9.02 -25.97 -1.40
CA LYS A 464 10.39 -26.52 -1.43
C LYS A 464 11.49 -25.47 -1.19
N THR A 465 11.21 -24.23 -1.55
CA THR A 465 12.11 -23.08 -1.39
C THR A 465 11.34 -21.91 -0.79
N GLY A 466 11.96 -21.22 0.15
CA GLY A 466 11.45 -19.93 0.62
C GLY A 466 11.59 -18.82 -0.43
N PRO A 467 11.05 -17.62 -0.18
CA PRO A 467 11.21 -16.48 -1.06
C PRO A 467 12.70 -16.17 -1.25
N VAL A 468 13.10 -15.93 -2.49
CA VAL A 468 14.51 -15.73 -2.84
C VAL A 468 14.99 -14.37 -2.30
N THR A 469 15.53 -14.37 -1.11
CA THR A 469 16.32 -13.27 -0.57
C THR A 469 17.76 -13.50 -0.98
N THR A 470 18.12 -13.20 -2.23
CA THR A 470 19.55 -13.20 -2.58
C THR A 470 20.17 -11.97 -1.92
N PRO A 471 21.13 -12.14 -1.00
CA PRO A 471 21.98 -11.02 -0.61
C PRO A 471 22.73 -10.63 -1.88
N THR A 472 22.47 -9.48 -2.44
CA THR A 472 23.39 -8.88 -3.39
C THR A 472 24.65 -8.54 -2.58
N THR A 473 25.64 -9.43 -2.60
CA THR A 473 27.01 -9.05 -2.28
C THR A 473 27.29 -7.82 -3.15
N PRO A 474 27.74 -6.70 -2.59
CA PRO A 474 28.17 -5.59 -3.38
C PRO A 474 29.30 -6.13 -4.28
N THR A 475 29.05 -6.24 -5.57
CA THR A 475 30.13 -6.37 -6.54
C THR A 475 30.96 -5.11 -6.41
N THR A 476 32.14 -5.27 -5.82
CA THR A 476 33.19 -4.24 -5.85
C THR A 476 33.26 -3.68 -7.26
N PRO A 477 33.23 -2.34 -7.43
CA PRO A 477 33.47 -1.73 -8.72
C PRO A 477 34.84 -2.20 -9.23
N PRO A 478 35.01 -2.45 -10.53
CA PRO A 478 36.30 -2.81 -11.07
C PRO A 478 37.29 -1.66 -10.82
N THR A 479 38.26 -1.94 -9.97
CA THR A 479 39.43 -1.07 -9.75
C THR A 479 40.39 -1.21 -10.92
N THR A 480 40.11 -0.57 -12.02
CA THR A 480 41.15 -0.09 -12.96
C THR A 480 40.52 1.04 -13.78
N PRO A 481 41.01 2.27 -13.61
CA PRO A 481 40.70 3.33 -14.56
C PRO A 481 41.41 3.04 -15.89
N PRO A 482 40.76 3.28 -17.04
CA PRO A 482 41.48 3.27 -18.30
C PRO A 482 42.46 4.46 -18.32
N THR A 483 43.74 4.15 -18.33
CA THR A 483 44.80 5.11 -18.65
C THR A 483 44.81 5.31 -20.15
N THR A 484 44.27 6.41 -20.61
CA THR A 484 44.73 7.35 -21.64
C THR A 484 43.57 8.18 -22.15
N PRO A 485 43.63 9.52 -22.06
CA PRO A 485 42.69 10.39 -22.73
C PRO A 485 43.02 10.44 -24.23
N PRO A 486 42.01 10.45 -25.13
CA PRO A 486 42.27 10.84 -26.50
C PRO A 486 42.50 12.36 -26.57
N THR A 487 43.69 12.75 -26.94
CA THR A 487 44.01 14.11 -27.35
C THR A 487 43.55 14.30 -28.79
N THR A 488 42.53 15.11 -28.98
CA THR A 488 42.37 16.18 -30.00
C THR A 488 40.86 16.50 -30.17
N PRO A 489 40.44 17.76 -30.05
CA PRO A 489 39.10 18.17 -30.42
C PRO A 489 39.01 18.28 -31.95
N PRO A 490 37.91 17.84 -32.58
CA PRO A 490 37.66 18.21 -33.98
C PRO A 490 37.14 19.65 -34.01
N THR A 491 37.91 20.50 -34.59
CA THR A 491 37.51 21.82 -35.09
C THR A 491 36.68 21.66 -36.35
N THR A 492 35.56 22.36 -36.40
CA THR A 492 34.67 22.77 -37.48
C THR A 492 33.27 22.12 -37.44
N PRO A 493 32.21 22.97 -37.39
CA PRO A 493 30.85 22.48 -37.58
C PRO A 493 30.62 22.17 -39.07
N PRO A 494 29.97 21.05 -39.39
CA PRO A 494 29.50 20.86 -40.77
C PRO A 494 28.24 21.67 -40.99
N THR A 495 28.32 22.66 -41.84
CA THR A 495 27.17 23.30 -42.48
C THR A 495 26.68 22.37 -43.59
N THR A 496 25.65 21.59 -43.31
CA THR A 496 24.83 20.94 -44.34
C THR A 496 23.37 21.26 -44.09
N PRO A 497 22.56 21.54 -45.14
CA PRO A 497 21.15 21.90 -45.02
C PRO A 497 20.35 20.73 -44.42
N PRO A 498 19.25 20.99 -43.69
CA PRO A 498 18.46 19.95 -43.08
C PRO A 498 17.77 19.09 -44.14
N THR A 499 18.03 17.80 -44.05
CA THR A 499 17.52 16.73 -44.91
C THR A 499 16.15 16.32 -44.44
N ALA A 500 15.27 15.86 -45.35
CA ALA A 500 13.98 15.27 -45.06
C ALA A 500 14.06 14.20 -43.94
N CYS A 501 12.96 13.97 -43.19
CA CYS A 501 12.91 12.91 -42.19
C CYS A 501 13.29 11.57 -42.82
N SER A 502 14.16 10.83 -42.15
CA SER A 502 14.68 9.54 -42.61
C SER A 502 13.95 8.35 -41.95
N ALA A 503 13.27 8.61 -40.85
CA ALA A 503 12.52 7.58 -40.13
C ALA A 503 11.22 7.17 -40.86
N PRO A 504 10.79 5.89 -40.76
CA PRO A 504 9.52 5.43 -41.32
C PRO A 504 8.33 6.26 -40.82
N ALA A 505 7.31 6.44 -41.66
CA ALA A 505 6.11 7.17 -41.26
C ALA A 505 5.37 6.43 -40.14
N TRP A 506 4.88 7.17 -39.14
CA TRP A 506 4.05 6.64 -38.07
C TRP A 506 2.73 6.07 -38.61
N SER A 507 2.26 4.98 -38.01
CA SER A 507 0.98 4.33 -38.30
C SER A 507 0.21 4.06 -37.01
N ALA A 508 -1.08 4.39 -36.97
CA ALA A 508 -1.93 4.15 -35.80
C ALA A 508 -2.15 2.65 -35.48
N THR A 509 -1.95 1.77 -36.46
CA THR A 509 -2.13 0.32 -36.30
C THR A 509 -0.82 -0.42 -35.97
N ALA A 510 0.33 0.24 -36.15
CA ALA A 510 1.62 -0.38 -35.85
C ALA A 510 1.94 -0.34 -34.36
N VAL A 511 2.65 -1.36 -33.90
CA VAL A 511 3.23 -1.44 -32.55
C VAL A 511 4.65 -0.89 -32.57
N TYR A 512 4.97 -0.03 -31.62
CA TYR A 512 6.29 0.54 -31.42
C TYR A 512 6.80 0.22 -30.02
N THR A 513 8.03 -0.24 -29.91
CA THR A 513 8.70 -0.48 -28.63
C THR A 513 9.58 0.73 -28.26
N GLY A 514 9.94 0.84 -26.99
CA GLY A 514 10.87 1.88 -26.54
C GLY A 514 12.13 1.95 -27.40
N GLY A 515 12.49 3.16 -27.86
CA GLY A 515 13.60 3.39 -28.79
C GLY A 515 13.21 3.37 -30.29
N ALA A 516 12.00 2.94 -30.66
CA ALA A 516 11.55 3.01 -32.06
C ALA A 516 11.42 4.47 -32.53
N VAL A 517 11.94 4.79 -33.72
CA VAL A 517 11.89 6.13 -34.30
C VAL A 517 10.93 6.16 -35.48
N VAL A 518 10.05 7.16 -35.50
CA VAL A 518 9.07 7.36 -36.57
C VAL A 518 9.04 8.80 -37.03
N SER A 519 8.61 9.04 -38.27
CA SER A 519 8.33 10.39 -38.78
C SER A 519 6.84 10.69 -38.72
N TYR A 520 6.48 11.89 -38.25
CA TYR A 520 5.12 12.38 -38.20
C TYR A 520 5.08 13.91 -38.27
N SER A 521 4.24 14.46 -39.15
CA SER A 521 4.04 15.92 -39.32
C SER A 521 5.36 16.70 -39.44
N GLY A 522 6.32 16.21 -40.26
CA GLY A 522 7.58 16.89 -40.52
C GLY A 522 8.61 16.84 -39.39
N ASN A 523 8.41 15.97 -38.43
CA ASN A 523 9.35 15.72 -37.32
C ASN A 523 9.61 14.22 -37.16
N GLU A 524 10.74 13.89 -36.53
CA GLU A 524 11.03 12.53 -36.07
C GLU A 524 10.81 12.45 -34.56
N TYR A 525 10.17 11.36 -34.13
CA TYR A 525 9.83 11.08 -32.72
C TYR A 525 10.36 9.70 -32.32
N THR A 526 10.88 9.61 -31.11
CA THR A 526 11.28 8.34 -30.50
C THR A 526 10.25 7.88 -29.46
N ALA A 527 9.82 6.64 -29.58
CA ALA A 527 8.96 6.02 -28.56
C ALA A 527 9.74 5.88 -27.24
N LYS A 528 9.20 6.37 -26.14
CA LYS A 528 9.78 6.25 -24.79
C LYS A 528 9.60 4.82 -24.25
N TRP A 529 8.48 4.19 -24.59
CA TRP A 529 8.10 2.82 -24.22
C TRP A 529 7.17 2.21 -25.26
N TRP A 530 6.68 1.01 -25.00
CA TRP A 530 5.74 0.34 -25.90
C TRP A 530 4.48 1.20 -26.13
N THR A 531 4.11 1.41 -27.39
CA THR A 531 2.95 2.21 -27.77
C THR A 531 2.29 1.72 -29.06
N GLN A 532 0.97 1.84 -29.17
CA GLN A 532 0.15 1.60 -30.36
C GLN A 532 -1.02 2.58 -30.36
N GLY A 533 -1.32 3.19 -31.50
CA GLY A 533 -2.43 4.14 -31.65
C GLY A 533 -2.16 5.55 -31.11
N ASN A 534 -1.11 5.77 -30.33
CA ASN A 534 -0.77 7.09 -29.78
C ASN A 534 -0.07 7.94 -30.84
N THR A 535 -0.64 9.12 -31.16
CA THR A 535 -0.11 10.00 -32.19
C THR A 535 1.12 10.77 -31.70
N PRO A 536 2.27 10.73 -32.44
CA PRO A 536 3.44 11.51 -32.07
C PRO A 536 3.17 13.01 -31.98
N GLY A 537 3.69 13.66 -30.95
CA GLY A 537 3.54 15.10 -30.72
C GLY A 537 2.27 15.53 -29.98
N SER A 538 1.28 14.63 -29.83
CA SER A 538 0.03 14.91 -29.10
C SER A 538 -0.16 14.02 -27.84
N SER A 539 0.72 13.06 -27.59
CA SER A 539 0.63 12.11 -26.48
C SER A 539 1.99 11.74 -25.92
N ASP A 540 2.01 11.36 -24.65
CA ASP A 540 3.21 11.17 -23.82
C ASP A 540 4.17 10.04 -24.24
N PRO A 541 3.82 8.93 -24.93
CA PRO A 541 4.81 7.92 -25.27
C PRO A 541 5.87 8.38 -26.28
N TRP A 542 5.78 9.58 -26.82
CA TRP A 542 6.67 10.07 -27.85
C TRP A 542 7.53 11.25 -27.39
N SER A 543 8.83 11.19 -27.65
CA SER A 543 9.76 12.32 -27.53
C SER A 543 10.12 12.86 -28.91
N LEU A 544 10.03 14.17 -29.10
CA LEU A 544 10.56 14.83 -30.29
C LEU A 544 12.06 14.62 -30.36
N THR A 545 12.55 14.01 -31.44
CA THR A 545 13.96 13.70 -31.65
C THR A 545 14.60 14.69 -32.61
N LYS A 546 13.88 15.08 -33.67
CA LYS A 546 14.44 15.95 -34.74
C LYS A 546 13.32 16.63 -35.50
N SER A 547 13.48 17.90 -35.86
CA SER A 547 12.63 18.61 -36.83
C SER A 547 13.24 18.57 -38.23
N CYS A 548 12.44 18.20 -39.24
CA CYS A 548 12.89 17.92 -40.60
C CYS A 548 12.44 18.95 -41.63
N THR A 549 11.58 19.92 -41.28
CA THR A 549 11.02 20.92 -42.20
C THR A 549 11.57 22.30 -41.92
N THR A 550 11.96 23.01 -42.99
CA THR A 550 12.19 24.45 -42.96
C THR A 550 10.85 25.15 -43.21
N THR A 551 10.30 25.84 -42.22
CA THR A 551 9.20 26.76 -42.42
C THR A 551 9.71 28.13 -42.77
N THR A 552 9.36 28.62 -43.99
CA THR A 552 9.46 30.03 -44.35
C THR A 552 8.40 30.80 -43.56
N PRO A 553 8.73 31.92 -42.93
CA PRO A 553 7.73 32.68 -42.16
C PRO A 553 6.77 33.40 -43.12
N THR A 554 5.49 33.08 -43.06
CA THR A 554 4.43 33.95 -43.59
C THR A 554 3.88 34.78 -42.46
N THR A 555 3.83 36.06 -42.69
CA THR A 555 3.34 37.16 -41.85
C THR A 555 2.00 36.87 -41.15
N PRO A 556 1.80 37.36 -39.91
CA PRO A 556 0.57 37.15 -39.16
C PRO A 556 -0.57 38.04 -39.71
N PRO A 557 -1.82 37.58 -39.72
CA PRO A 557 -2.96 38.45 -39.81
C PRO A 557 -3.30 39.07 -38.46
N THR A 558 -3.30 40.37 -38.43
CA THR A 558 -3.82 41.22 -37.37
C THR A 558 -5.33 41.17 -37.33
N THR A 559 -5.92 40.50 -36.33
CA THR A 559 -7.20 40.89 -35.72
C THR A 559 -7.36 40.20 -34.37
N PRO A 560 -7.89 40.87 -33.31
CA PRO A 560 -7.99 40.30 -31.96
C PRO A 560 -9.12 39.26 -31.92
N PRO A 561 -8.97 38.16 -31.15
CA PRO A 561 -10.06 37.18 -31.05
C PRO A 561 -11.14 37.70 -30.10
N THR A 562 -12.35 37.75 -30.62
CA THR A 562 -13.58 37.79 -29.84
C THR A 562 -13.70 36.52 -29.01
N THR A 563 -14.18 36.65 -27.77
CA THR A 563 -14.49 35.59 -26.82
C THR A 563 -15.17 34.39 -27.49
N PRO A 564 -14.65 33.14 -27.35
CA PRO A 564 -15.30 31.99 -27.94
C PRO A 564 -16.62 31.69 -27.23
N GLY A 565 -17.73 31.71 -27.93
CA GLY A 565 -18.97 31.11 -27.48
C GLY A 565 -18.80 29.61 -27.30
N ALA A 566 -19.51 29.03 -26.32
CA ALA A 566 -19.46 27.59 -26.06
C ALA A 566 -19.83 26.81 -27.35
N ASN A 567 -19.01 25.81 -27.71
CA ASN A 567 -19.24 24.95 -28.85
C ASN A 567 -20.45 24.02 -28.62
N ALA A 568 -21.20 23.67 -29.68
CA ALA A 568 -22.27 22.70 -29.58
C ALA A 568 -21.75 21.34 -29.07
N TRP A 569 -22.49 20.70 -28.19
CA TRP A 569 -22.15 19.35 -27.69
C TRP A 569 -22.20 18.32 -28.84
N SER A 570 -21.29 17.37 -28.78
CA SER A 570 -21.21 16.23 -29.69
C SER A 570 -20.91 14.94 -28.93
N ALA A 571 -21.69 13.89 -29.19
CA ALA A 571 -21.49 12.58 -28.55
C ALA A 571 -20.12 11.93 -28.87
N ALA A 572 -19.51 12.28 -30.01
CA ALA A 572 -18.21 11.75 -30.40
C ALA A 572 -17.02 12.53 -29.80
N ALA A 573 -17.26 13.73 -29.28
CA ALA A 573 -16.22 14.58 -28.74
C ALA A 573 -15.89 14.20 -27.28
N VAL A 574 -14.63 14.34 -26.91
CA VAL A 574 -14.16 14.20 -25.53
C VAL A 574 -14.15 15.58 -24.87
N TYR A 575 -14.66 15.65 -23.66
CA TYR A 575 -14.69 16.86 -22.86
C TYR A 575 -13.99 16.59 -21.53
N VAL A 576 -13.11 17.49 -21.11
CA VAL A 576 -12.43 17.44 -19.82
C VAL A 576 -13.12 18.35 -18.81
N ALA A 577 -12.86 18.18 -17.54
CA ALA A 577 -13.37 19.04 -16.49
C ALA A 577 -13.15 20.52 -16.83
N GLY A 578 -14.21 21.32 -16.70
CA GLY A 578 -14.18 22.75 -17.05
C GLY A 578 -14.57 23.09 -18.50
N ALA A 579 -14.63 22.11 -19.42
CA ALA A 579 -15.09 22.33 -20.80
C ALA A 579 -16.55 22.81 -20.81
N THR A 580 -16.87 23.80 -21.67
CA THR A 580 -18.22 24.34 -21.82
C THR A 580 -18.80 24.01 -23.18
N VAL A 581 -20.07 23.57 -23.20
CA VAL A 581 -20.81 23.23 -24.44
C VAL A 581 -22.21 23.80 -24.39
N THR A 582 -22.85 23.98 -25.58
CA THR A 582 -24.28 24.28 -25.69
C THR A 582 -25.04 23.02 -26.11
N TYR A 583 -26.14 22.74 -25.44
CA TYR A 583 -27.04 21.64 -25.75
C TYR A 583 -28.47 22.00 -25.32
N GLY A 584 -29.47 21.78 -26.20
CA GLY A 584 -30.87 22.10 -25.92
C GLY A 584 -31.14 23.58 -25.55
N GLY A 585 -30.31 24.51 -26.06
CA GLY A 585 -30.44 25.94 -25.78
C GLY A 585 -29.84 26.41 -24.44
N LEU A 586 -29.22 25.51 -23.69
CA LEU A 586 -28.53 25.82 -22.45
C LEU A 586 -27.01 25.62 -22.60
N THR A 587 -26.24 26.34 -21.79
CA THR A 587 -24.80 26.12 -21.68
C THR A 587 -24.51 25.19 -20.48
N TYR A 588 -23.67 24.20 -20.71
CA TYR A 588 -23.25 23.23 -19.71
C TYR A 588 -21.73 23.25 -19.53
N LYS A 589 -21.30 23.01 -18.32
CA LYS A 589 -19.88 22.83 -17.96
C LYS A 589 -19.64 21.40 -17.50
N ALA A 590 -18.61 20.77 -18.06
CA ALA A 590 -18.21 19.44 -17.63
C ALA A 590 -17.56 19.51 -16.24
N SER A 591 -18.03 18.67 -15.31
CA SER A 591 -17.48 18.54 -13.95
C SER A 591 -16.25 17.62 -13.92
N TRP A 592 -16.19 16.64 -14.83
CA TRP A 592 -15.10 15.69 -15.03
C TRP A 592 -15.03 15.27 -16.50
N TRP A 593 -14.09 14.39 -16.83
CA TRP A 593 -13.92 13.83 -18.16
C TRP A 593 -15.19 13.08 -18.61
N THR A 594 -15.65 13.36 -19.81
CA THR A 594 -16.84 12.72 -20.37
C THR A 594 -16.76 12.59 -21.90
N GLN A 595 -17.35 11.53 -22.44
CA GLN A 595 -17.58 11.29 -23.86
C GLN A 595 -18.88 10.50 -24.01
N GLY A 596 -19.79 10.99 -24.86
CA GLY A 596 -21.08 10.34 -25.10
C GLY A 596 -22.18 10.70 -24.10
N ASP A 597 -21.85 11.22 -22.91
CA ASP A 597 -22.86 11.66 -21.95
C ASP A 597 -23.57 12.91 -22.43
N THR A 598 -24.88 12.81 -22.59
CA THR A 598 -25.72 13.93 -23.11
C THR A 598 -25.99 14.94 -21.99
N PRO A 599 -25.69 16.25 -22.17
CA PRO A 599 -25.97 17.27 -21.18
C PRO A 599 -27.45 17.34 -20.78
N GLY A 600 -27.71 17.44 -19.46
CA GLY A 600 -29.06 17.60 -18.92
C GLY A 600 -29.86 16.30 -18.73
N THR A 601 -29.33 15.14 -19.10
CA THR A 601 -30.05 13.85 -18.97
C THR A 601 -29.96 13.23 -17.58
N SER A 602 -28.99 13.64 -16.78
CA SER A 602 -28.81 13.12 -15.39
C SER A 602 -28.44 14.27 -14.44
N PRO A 603 -29.12 14.40 -13.29
CA PRO A 603 -28.75 15.37 -12.27
C PRO A 603 -27.40 15.04 -11.60
N TRP A 604 -26.96 13.79 -11.71
CA TRP A 604 -25.69 13.27 -11.16
C TRP A 604 -24.62 13.06 -12.25
N GLY A 605 -24.95 13.42 -13.51
CA GLY A 605 -24.03 13.29 -14.64
C GLY A 605 -22.91 14.34 -14.65
N PRO A 606 -21.97 14.21 -15.63
CA PRO A 606 -20.80 15.08 -15.75
C PRO A 606 -21.14 16.53 -16.08
N TRP A 607 -22.36 16.82 -16.54
CA TRP A 607 -22.77 18.12 -17.04
C TRP A 607 -23.58 18.91 -16.00
N LYS A 608 -23.12 20.09 -15.66
CA LYS A 608 -23.85 21.07 -14.83
C LYS A 608 -24.20 22.28 -15.69
N VAL A 609 -25.37 22.85 -15.51
CA VAL A 609 -25.76 24.10 -16.17
C VAL A 609 -24.80 25.19 -15.72
N ALA A 610 -24.15 25.87 -16.67
CA ALA A 610 -23.11 26.89 -16.42
C ALA A 610 -23.72 28.27 -16.15
#